data_3d4abddccffc296b59776f3f03e56613
#
_entry.id   3d4abddccffc296b59776f3f03e56613
#
_cell.length_a   1.000
_cell.length_b   1.000
_cell.length_c   1.000
_cell.angle_alpha   90.00
_cell.angle_beta   90.00
_cell.angle_gamma   90.00
#
_symmetry.space_group_name_H-M   'P 1'
#
loop_
_entity.id
_entity.type
_entity.pdbx_description
1 polymer ?
#
loop_
_entity_poly.entity_id
_entity_poly.type
_entity_poly.pdbx_seq_one_letter_code
_entity_poly.pdbx_strand_id
1 'polypeptide(L)'
;AQEFRPWINEDDARRKGLDPERFAEDQAERWRRGLAEWGQDGGRIARLRAAADFTIYTPGSSAGIPISVLRALDAPPQALRDDRELYAERITTTATSLLTLAGIDAEPVRSREHILIATVLGAAWSQGRGLDVAGLIQQIQQPPVQRIGVLDLESFYPAPDRFALATAFNSLLAAPGFETWMDGEPLSVDRLLHAADGRPRVSILSIAHLGDRERMFVVSLLLNELLGWMRTQPGTTSLRALFYMDEVFGYFPPVANPPSKAPLLTLLKQGRAFGLGCLLATQNPVDLDYKGLSNTGTWWLGRLQTERDKARVLDGLEGAVGSAGGAFDRALIGRTLSGLSSRIFLMNN
;
A
#
# COMPACT_ATOMS: atom_id res chain seq x y z
N ALA A 1 14.06 0.07 -31.76
CA ALA A 1 14.87 -1.16 -31.53
C ALA A 1 15.87 -0.94 -30.42
N GLN A 2 16.70 0.10 -30.45
CA GLN A 2 17.73 0.34 -29.44
C GLN A 2 17.17 0.46 -28.02
N GLU A 3 16.01 1.07 -27.81
CA GLU A 3 15.35 1.17 -26.51
C GLU A 3 14.80 -0.17 -25.99
N PHE A 4 14.55 -1.15 -26.86
CA PHE A 4 14.12 -2.49 -26.48
C PHE A 4 15.30 -3.40 -26.10
N ARG A 5 16.50 -3.11 -26.58
CA ARG A 5 17.68 -3.95 -26.36
C ARG A 5 17.98 -4.26 -24.88
N PRO A 6 17.91 -3.29 -23.94
CA PRO A 6 18.15 -3.56 -22.51
C PRO A 6 17.07 -4.43 -21.84
N TRP A 7 15.90 -4.55 -22.45
CA TRP A 7 14.72 -5.19 -21.84
C TRP A 7 14.40 -6.56 -22.41
N ILE A 8 15.14 -7.04 -23.40
CA ILE A 8 14.94 -8.37 -23.97
C ILE A 8 15.52 -9.45 -23.05
N ASN A 9 14.91 -10.62 -23.10
CA ASN A 9 15.49 -11.82 -22.51
C ASN A 9 16.42 -12.49 -23.55
N GLU A 10 17.73 -12.51 -23.31
CA GLU A 10 18.71 -13.09 -24.24
C GLU A 10 18.58 -14.60 -24.37
N ASP A 11 18.09 -15.29 -23.34
CA ASP A 11 17.82 -16.73 -23.44
C ASP A 11 16.64 -17.03 -24.34
N ASP A 12 15.62 -16.15 -24.37
CA ASP A 12 14.52 -16.24 -25.35
C ASP A 12 14.99 -16.00 -26.77
N ALA A 13 15.90 -15.03 -26.98
CA ALA A 13 16.52 -14.80 -28.26
C ALA A 13 17.28 -16.05 -28.76
N ARG A 14 18.13 -16.62 -27.90
CA ARG A 14 18.88 -17.86 -28.17
C ARG A 14 17.96 -19.05 -28.49
N ARG A 15 16.89 -19.24 -27.71
CA ARG A 15 15.89 -20.30 -27.96
C ARG A 15 15.21 -20.18 -29.33
N LYS A 16 15.07 -18.95 -29.84
CA LYS A 16 14.50 -18.65 -31.14
C LYS A 16 15.53 -18.62 -32.28
N GLY A 17 16.80 -18.87 -31.99
CA GLY A 17 17.88 -18.84 -32.98
C GLY A 17 18.16 -17.43 -33.52
N LEU A 18 17.84 -16.40 -32.76
CA LEU A 18 18.04 -15.01 -33.12
C LEU A 18 19.17 -14.40 -32.30
N ASP A 19 19.95 -13.50 -32.92
CA ASP A 19 20.84 -12.66 -32.14
C ASP A 19 20.03 -11.62 -31.33
N PRO A 20 20.59 -11.08 -30.23
CA PRO A 20 19.88 -10.17 -29.36
C PRO A 20 19.40 -8.88 -30.03
N GLU A 21 20.16 -8.31 -30.98
CA GLU A 21 19.79 -7.11 -31.73
C GLU A 21 18.57 -7.36 -32.63
N ARG A 22 18.60 -8.46 -33.38
CA ARG A 22 17.49 -8.88 -34.23
C ARG A 22 16.24 -9.18 -33.41
N PHE A 23 16.41 -9.82 -32.26
CA PHE A 23 15.30 -10.08 -31.37
C PHE A 23 14.69 -8.80 -30.82
N ALA A 24 15.50 -7.81 -30.46
CA ALA A 24 15.03 -6.49 -30.02
C ALA A 24 14.26 -5.75 -31.12
N GLU A 25 14.72 -5.82 -32.38
CA GLU A 25 14.03 -5.25 -33.54
C GLU A 25 12.67 -5.92 -33.75
N ASP A 26 12.62 -7.23 -33.73
CA ASP A 26 11.37 -7.99 -33.88
C ASP A 26 10.37 -7.68 -32.76
N GLN A 27 10.83 -7.54 -31.52
CA GLN A 27 9.98 -7.15 -30.41
C GLN A 27 9.45 -5.71 -30.57
N ALA A 28 10.31 -4.75 -30.95
CA ALA A 28 9.92 -3.37 -31.19
C ALA A 28 8.87 -3.26 -32.30
N GLU A 29 9.06 -3.99 -33.39
CA GLU A 29 8.12 -4.03 -34.51
C GLU A 29 6.78 -4.67 -34.12
N ARG A 30 6.82 -5.75 -33.34
CA ARG A 30 5.61 -6.41 -32.81
C ARG A 30 4.79 -5.46 -31.93
N TRP A 31 5.46 -4.73 -31.03
CA TRP A 31 4.79 -3.76 -30.18
C TRP A 31 4.23 -2.59 -30.99
N ARG A 32 4.98 -2.07 -31.99
CA ARG A 32 4.51 -1.00 -32.87
C ARG A 32 3.24 -1.38 -33.61
N ARG A 33 3.20 -2.60 -34.19
CA ARG A 33 2.01 -3.11 -34.88
C ARG A 33 0.84 -3.31 -33.95
N GLY A 34 1.06 -3.94 -32.79
CA GLY A 34 0.00 -4.15 -31.80
C GLY A 34 -0.60 -2.84 -31.28
N LEU A 35 0.21 -1.81 -31.09
CA LEU A 35 -0.28 -0.47 -30.71
C LEU A 35 -1.07 0.19 -31.84
N ALA A 36 -0.60 0.08 -33.08
CA ALA A 36 -1.27 0.65 -34.24
C ALA A 36 -2.69 0.07 -34.46
N GLU A 37 -2.89 -1.22 -34.19
CA GLU A 37 -4.20 -1.89 -34.23
C GLU A 37 -5.23 -1.23 -33.30
N TRP A 38 -4.76 -0.60 -32.22
CA TRP A 38 -5.57 0.14 -31.26
C TRP A 38 -5.55 1.66 -31.48
N GLY A 39 -5.11 2.13 -32.65
CA GLY A 39 -4.98 3.55 -32.98
C GLY A 39 -3.98 4.30 -32.09
N GLN A 40 -2.99 3.58 -31.53
CA GLN A 40 -1.93 4.15 -30.71
C GLN A 40 -0.65 4.28 -31.53
N ASP A 41 0.07 5.36 -31.31
CA ASP A 41 1.34 5.65 -31.99
C ASP A 41 2.42 6.13 -31.01
N GLY A 42 3.63 6.33 -31.54
CA GLY A 42 4.74 6.88 -30.74
C GLY A 42 4.48 8.29 -30.22
N GLY A 43 3.67 9.08 -30.95
CA GLY A 43 3.27 10.42 -30.52
C GLY A 43 2.40 10.39 -29.26
N ARG A 44 1.53 9.38 -29.11
CA ARG A 44 0.75 9.20 -27.88
C ARG A 44 1.63 8.82 -26.70
N ILE A 45 2.60 7.93 -26.91
CA ILE A 45 3.57 7.56 -25.87
C ILE A 45 4.39 8.80 -25.46
N ALA A 46 4.86 9.59 -26.41
CA ALA A 46 5.60 10.82 -26.13
C ALA A 46 4.75 11.84 -25.35
N ARG A 47 3.46 12.00 -25.68
CA ARG A 47 2.53 12.85 -24.91
C ARG A 47 2.36 12.37 -23.47
N LEU A 48 2.22 11.05 -23.25
CA LEU A 48 2.12 10.49 -21.90
C LEU A 48 3.39 10.77 -21.10
N ARG A 49 4.56 10.54 -21.67
CA ARG A 49 5.85 10.85 -21.00
C ARG A 49 6.04 12.32 -20.70
N ALA A 50 5.55 13.20 -21.57
CA ALA A 50 5.63 14.65 -21.35
C ALA A 50 4.62 15.15 -20.30
N ALA A 51 3.47 14.45 -20.15
CA ALA A 51 2.39 14.85 -19.25
C ALA A 51 2.67 14.52 -17.79
N ALA A 52 3.51 13.52 -17.49
CA ALA A 52 3.81 13.11 -16.13
C ALA A 52 5.27 12.66 -16.00
N ASP A 53 5.80 12.79 -14.78
CA ASP A 53 7.07 12.19 -14.36
C ASP A 53 6.83 10.77 -13.87
N PHE A 54 7.58 9.79 -14.40
CA PHE A 54 7.46 8.39 -14.00
C PHE A 54 8.68 8.00 -13.18
N THR A 55 8.46 7.73 -11.91
CA THR A 55 9.53 7.43 -10.95
C THR A 55 9.31 6.06 -10.31
N ILE A 56 10.36 5.23 -10.28
CA ILE A 56 10.35 3.91 -9.64
C ILE A 56 11.08 4.02 -8.31
N TYR A 57 10.33 3.80 -7.23
CA TYR A 57 10.84 3.72 -5.87
C TYR A 57 11.02 2.28 -5.44
N THR A 58 12.13 1.99 -4.78
CA THR A 58 12.48 0.65 -4.28
C THR A 58 12.84 0.72 -2.79
N PRO A 59 11.85 0.70 -1.89
CA PRO A 59 12.11 0.69 -0.45
C PRO A 59 13.05 -0.44 -0.06
N GLY A 60 14.06 -0.16 0.77
CA GLY A 60 15.04 -1.15 1.18
C GLY A 60 15.99 -1.65 0.07
N SER A 61 16.07 -0.96 -1.06
CA SER A 61 16.94 -1.34 -2.18
C SER A 61 17.43 -0.12 -2.95
N SER A 62 18.65 -0.19 -3.48
CA SER A 62 19.26 0.81 -4.36
C SER A 62 19.04 0.53 -5.86
N ALA A 63 18.23 -0.45 -6.22
CA ALA A 63 17.97 -0.81 -7.62
C ALA A 63 17.17 0.28 -8.39
N GLY A 64 16.36 1.06 -7.68
CA GLY A 64 15.70 2.27 -8.16
C GLY A 64 16.02 3.43 -7.23
N ILE A 65 15.06 4.35 -7.06
CA ILE A 65 15.21 5.43 -6.09
C ILE A 65 14.85 4.88 -4.71
N PRO A 66 15.79 4.85 -3.76
CA PRO A 66 15.50 4.41 -2.40
C PRO A 66 14.54 5.41 -1.73
N ILE A 67 13.64 4.89 -0.90
CA ILE A 67 12.72 5.69 -0.10
C ILE A 67 12.95 5.38 1.38
N SER A 68 13.22 6.42 2.16
CA SER A 68 13.40 6.29 3.60
C SER A 68 12.03 6.14 4.26
N VAL A 69 11.72 4.93 4.70
CA VAL A 69 10.45 4.61 5.36
C VAL A 69 10.52 4.77 6.87
N LEU A 70 11.72 4.84 7.44
CA LEU A 70 11.92 4.94 8.90
C LEU A 70 11.88 6.38 9.43
N ARG A 71 11.98 7.37 8.55
CA ARG A 71 11.66 8.76 8.89
C ARG A 71 10.16 9.02 9.01
N ALA A 72 9.33 8.06 8.63
CA ALA A 72 7.87 8.17 8.71
C ALA A 72 7.30 7.94 10.12
N LEU A 73 8.14 7.89 11.15
CA LEU A 73 7.72 8.03 12.55
C LEU A 73 7.56 9.51 12.95
N ASP A 74 7.45 10.39 11.97
CA ASP A 74 7.11 11.79 12.19
C ASP A 74 5.69 11.94 12.74
N ALA A 75 5.50 12.98 13.56
CA ALA A 75 4.18 13.30 14.10
C ALA A 75 3.20 13.56 12.94
N PRO A 76 2.01 12.94 12.97
CA PRO A 76 0.99 13.21 11.97
C PRO A 76 0.61 14.70 11.90
N PRO A 77 0.08 15.18 10.76
CA PRO A 77 -0.41 16.56 10.63
C PRO A 77 -1.39 16.92 11.73
N GLN A 78 -1.44 18.20 12.12
CA GLN A 78 -2.32 18.70 13.18
C GLN A 78 -3.79 18.31 12.96
N ALA A 79 -4.29 18.43 11.73
CA ALA A 79 -5.67 18.08 11.40
C ALA A 79 -6.01 16.59 11.69
N LEU A 80 -5.04 15.68 11.60
CA LEU A 80 -5.22 14.29 11.98
C LEU A 80 -5.12 14.13 13.50
N ARG A 81 -4.23 14.87 14.17
CA ARG A 81 -4.07 14.81 15.63
C ARG A 81 -5.29 15.37 16.37
N ASP A 82 -6.04 16.29 15.77
CA ASP A 82 -7.27 16.86 16.32
C ASP A 82 -8.46 15.88 16.22
N ASP A 83 -8.41 14.90 15.31
CA ASP A 83 -9.38 13.80 15.20
C ASP A 83 -8.95 12.63 16.07
N ARG A 84 -9.61 12.46 17.23
CA ARG A 84 -9.23 11.46 18.23
C ARG A 84 -9.26 10.01 17.71
N GLU A 85 -10.23 9.68 16.87
CA GLU A 85 -10.38 8.32 16.34
C GLU A 85 -9.27 8.01 15.35
N LEU A 86 -9.04 8.88 14.39
CA LEU A 86 -7.96 8.73 13.40
C LEU A 86 -6.58 8.79 14.04
N TYR A 87 -6.40 9.61 15.05
CA TYR A 87 -5.13 9.70 15.77
C TYR A 87 -4.83 8.40 16.53
N ALA A 88 -5.82 7.84 17.22
CA ALA A 88 -5.69 6.55 17.89
C ALA A 88 -5.45 5.41 16.87
N GLU A 89 -6.16 5.41 15.75
CA GLU A 89 -5.95 4.44 14.67
C GLU A 89 -4.54 4.55 14.09
N ARG A 90 -4.04 5.76 13.85
CA ARG A 90 -2.67 6.01 13.36
C ARG A 90 -1.61 5.47 14.31
N ILE A 91 -1.74 5.73 15.61
CA ILE A 91 -0.84 5.19 16.64
C ILE A 91 -0.87 3.66 16.63
N THR A 92 -2.07 3.08 16.66
CA THR A 92 -2.29 1.63 16.69
C THR A 92 -1.68 0.93 15.48
N THR A 93 -1.97 1.43 14.28
CA THR A 93 -1.47 0.82 13.03
C THR A 93 0.04 0.98 12.88
N THR A 94 0.61 2.11 13.30
CA THR A 94 2.07 2.31 13.30
C THR A 94 2.76 1.39 14.30
N ALA A 95 2.23 1.26 15.51
CA ALA A 95 2.77 0.34 16.52
C ALA A 95 2.72 -1.12 16.05
N THR A 96 1.59 -1.55 15.47
CA THR A 96 1.44 -2.89 14.89
C THR A 96 2.43 -3.11 13.75
N SER A 97 2.58 -2.15 12.85
CA SER A 97 3.50 -2.24 11.69
C SER A 97 4.95 -2.39 12.15
N LEU A 98 5.37 -1.62 13.14
CA LEU A 98 6.72 -1.69 13.71
C LEU A 98 6.99 -3.05 14.38
N LEU A 99 6.05 -3.55 15.17
CA LEU A 99 6.17 -4.85 15.84
C LEU A 99 6.19 -5.99 14.82
N THR A 100 5.36 -5.92 13.78
CA THR A 100 5.37 -6.88 12.66
C THR A 100 6.72 -6.89 11.95
N LEU A 101 7.31 -5.72 11.69
CA LEU A 101 8.64 -5.60 11.11
C LEU A 101 9.71 -6.24 12.02
N ALA A 102 9.62 -6.01 13.33
CA ALA A 102 10.50 -6.63 14.32
C ALA A 102 10.25 -8.13 14.54
N GLY A 103 9.26 -8.71 13.86
CA GLY A 103 8.92 -10.12 13.96
C GLY A 103 8.15 -10.48 15.23
N ILE A 104 7.55 -9.49 15.87
CA ILE A 104 6.76 -9.65 17.10
C ILE A 104 5.29 -9.64 16.74
N ASP A 105 4.61 -10.75 17.02
CA ASP A 105 3.16 -10.84 16.88
C ASP A 105 2.50 -10.29 18.17
N ALA A 106 1.82 -9.16 18.01
CA ALA A 106 1.26 -8.43 19.16
C ALA A 106 -0.16 -7.94 18.85
N GLU A 107 -1.10 -8.32 19.70
CA GLU A 107 -2.48 -7.84 19.62
C GLU A 107 -2.60 -6.40 20.18
N PRO A 108 -3.22 -5.47 19.43
CA PRO A 108 -3.58 -4.18 19.96
C PRO A 108 -4.41 -4.32 21.26
N VAL A 109 -4.19 -3.42 22.21
CA VAL A 109 -4.90 -3.36 23.50
C VAL A 109 -4.54 -4.49 24.49
N ARG A 110 -3.98 -5.62 24.07
CA ARG A 110 -3.65 -6.76 24.94
C ARG A 110 -2.17 -6.93 25.16
N SER A 111 -1.37 -6.86 24.11
CA SER A 111 0.07 -7.09 24.22
C SER A 111 0.77 -5.91 24.86
N ARG A 112 1.59 -6.17 25.87
CA ARG A 112 2.36 -5.14 26.59
C ARG A 112 3.30 -4.38 25.66
N GLU A 113 3.90 -5.09 24.72
CA GLU A 113 4.75 -4.54 23.65
C GLU A 113 4.01 -3.48 22.84
N HIS A 114 2.81 -3.82 22.39
CA HIS A 114 1.99 -2.90 21.61
C HIS A 114 1.57 -1.67 22.41
N ILE A 115 1.12 -1.87 23.65
CA ILE A 115 0.70 -0.78 24.53
C ILE A 115 1.88 0.16 24.82
N LEU A 116 3.08 -0.37 25.04
CA LEU A 116 4.26 0.45 25.30
C LEU A 116 4.63 1.28 24.05
N ILE A 117 4.75 0.65 22.87
CA ILE A 117 5.05 1.36 21.60
C ILE A 117 4.01 2.44 21.33
N ALA A 118 2.72 2.11 21.46
CA ALA A 118 1.63 3.07 21.29
C ALA A 118 1.72 4.24 22.28
N THR A 119 2.09 3.98 23.52
CA THR A 119 2.29 5.02 24.54
C THR A 119 3.47 5.93 24.20
N VAL A 120 4.59 5.38 23.76
CA VAL A 120 5.77 6.14 23.34
C VAL A 120 5.46 7.02 22.15
N LEU A 121 4.84 6.46 21.08
CA LEU A 121 4.42 7.23 19.91
C LEU A 121 3.43 8.34 20.29
N GLY A 122 2.41 8.02 21.08
CA GLY A 122 1.42 8.98 21.52
C GLY A 122 2.02 10.14 22.32
N ALA A 123 2.96 9.84 23.23
CA ALA A 123 3.66 10.87 24.01
C ALA A 123 4.51 11.83 23.15
N ALA A 124 5.19 11.30 22.13
CA ALA A 124 5.98 12.12 21.22
C ALA A 124 5.09 12.94 20.26
N TRP A 125 4.14 12.28 19.62
CA TRP A 125 3.27 12.88 18.60
C TRP A 125 2.28 13.90 19.15
N SER A 126 1.81 13.72 20.38
CA SER A 126 0.98 14.73 21.05
C SER A 126 1.68 16.09 21.18
N GLN A 127 3.01 16.09 21.25
CA GLN A 127 3.86 17.27 21.30
C GLN A 127 4.33 17.74 19.90
N GLY A 128 3.83 17.10 18.83
CA GLY A 128 4.26 17.39 17.46
C GLY A 128 5.68 16.93 17.15
N ARG A 129 6.28 16.07 17.98
CA ARG A 129 7.65 15.56 17.79
C ARG A 129 7.61 14.21 17.07
N GLY A 130 8.42 14.08 16.00
CA GLY A 130 8.72 12.80 15.40
C GLY A 130 9.69 11.98 16.25
N LEU A 131 9.78 10.70 15.92
CA LEU A 131 10.78 9.78 16.44
C LEU A 131 11.52 9.15 15.26
N ASP A 132 12.82 8.92 15.41
CA ASP A 132 13.53 7.95 14.59
C ASP A 132 13.58 6.59 15.33
N VAL A 133 14.06 5.58 14.64
CA VAL A 133 14.12 4.22 15.25
C VAL A 133 15.08 4.18 16.45
N ALA A 134 16.17 4.94 16.42
CA ALA A 134 17.10 5.01 17.53
C ALA A 134 16.45 5.66 18.76
N GLY A 135 15.74 6.76 18.57
CA GLY A 135 14.95 7.42 19.62
C GLY A 135 13.83 6.52 20.15
N LEU A 136 13.17 5.75 19.28
CA LEU A 136 12.19 4.77 19.71
C LEU A 136 12.83 3.70 20.61
N ILE A 137 13.97 3.12 20.23
CA ILE A 137 14.71 2.14 21.04
C ILE A 137 15.08 2.71 22.40
N GLN A 138 15.56 3.95 22.46
CA GLN A 138 15.87 4.62 23.73
C GLN A 138 14.60 4.80 24.59
N GLN A 139 13.50 5.22 24.00
CA GLN A 139 12.25 5.41 24.72
C GLN A 139 11.53 4.10 25.09
N ILE A 140 11.82 2.98 24.41
CA ILE A 140 11.41 1.65 24.89
C ILE A 140 12.14 1.30 26.19
N GLN A 141 13.45 1.55 26.27
CA GLN A 141 14.23 1.27 27.47
C GLN A 141 13.89 2.24 28.62
N GLN A 142 13.74 3.52 28.29
CA GLN A 142 13.43 4.60 29.23
C GLN A 142 12.18 5.37 28.74
N PRO A 143 10.97 4.80 28.95
CA PRO A 143 9.73 5.43 28.50
C PRO A 143 9.51 6.82 29.12
N PRO A 144 8.92 7.77 28.36
CA PRO A 144 8.66 9.12 28.86
C PRO A 144 7.48 9.18 29.84
N VAL A 145 7.03 8.03 30.34
CA VAL A 145 5.92 7.89 31.27
C VAL A 145 6.30 7.00 32.46
N GLN A 146 5.79 7.32 33.63
CA GLN A 146 5.99 6.52 34.82
C GLN A 146 4.87 5.51 35.08
N ARG A 147 3.74 5.67 34.39
CA ARG A 147 2.54 4.84 34.52
C ARG A 147 1.93 4.54 33.18
N ILE A 148 1.37 3.35 33.04
CA ILE A 148 0.56 2.93 31.90
C ILE A 148 -0.81 2.50 32.46
N GLY A 149 -1.85 3.26 32.09
CA GLY A 149 -3.14 3.14 32.74
C GLY A 149 -3.03 3.49 34.23
N VAL A 150 -3.42 2.55 35.10
CA VAL A 150 -3.37 2.70 36.54
C VAL A 150 -2.12 2.07 37.18
N LEU A 151 -1.37 1.27 36.44
CA LEU A 151 -0.20 0.57 36.94
C LEU A 151 1.08 1.42 36.73
N ASP A 152 2.03 1.31 37.68
CA ASP A 152 3.37 1.83 37.47
C ASP A 152 4.08 1.05 36.34
N LEU A 153 5.03 1.70 35.67
CA LEU A 153 5.72 1.15 34.51
C LEU A 153 6.43 -0.18 34.80
N GLU A 154 7.09 -0.28 35.94
CA GLU A 154 7.86 -1.48 36.27
C GLU A 154 6.96 -2.68 36.57
N SER A 155 5.78 -2.44 37.16
CA SER A 155 4.77 -3.50 37.35
C SER A 155 4.09 -3.92 36.08
N PHE A 156 3.87 -2.97 35.15
CA PHE A 156 3.23 -3.26 33.86
C PHE A 156 4.19 -3.94 32.88
N TYR A 157 5.40 -3.38 32.71
CA TYR A 157 6.39 -3.87 31.75
C TYR A 157 7.81 -3.64 32.29
N PRO A 158 8.37 -4.62 33.04
CA PRO A 158 9.66 -4.49 33.73
C PRO A 158 10.84 -4.16 32.82
N ALA A 159 11.89 -3.54 33.35
CA ALA A 159 13.07 -3.14 32.60
C ALA A 159 13.73 -4.28 31.79
N PRO A 160 13.85 -5.53 32.28
CA PRO A 160 14.39 -6.63 31.48
C PRO A 160 13.56 -6.94 30.22
N ASP A 161 12.23 -6.89 30.32
CA ASP A 161 11.31 -7.14 29.18
C ASP A 161 11.39 -5.98 28.17
N ARG A 162 11.50 -4.73 28.65
CA ARG A 162 11.72 -3.56 27.79
C ARG A 162 13.05 -3.66 27.05
N PHE A 163 14.10 -4.14 27.75
CA PHE A 163 15.40 -4.37 27.12
C PHE A 163 15.34 -5.44 26.02
N ALA A 164 14.59 -6.53 26.24
CA ALA A 164 14.37 -7.56 25.23
C ALA A 164 13.67 -6.98 23.98
N LEU A 165 12.63 -6.17 24.16
CA LEU A 165 11.93 -5.49 23.08
C LEU A 165 12.87 -4.51 22.33
N ALA A 166 13.62 -3.70 23.06
CA ALA A 166 14.60 -2.78 22.49
C ALA A 166 15.68 -3.52 21.68
N THR A 167 16.13 -4.69 22.16
CA THR A 167 17.08 -5.54 21.46
C THR A 167 16.52 -6.08 20.15
N ALA A 168 15.24 -6.45 20.09
CA ALA A 168 14.59 -6.89 18.85
C ALA A 168 14.63 -5.78 17.78
N PHE A 169 14.31 -4.54 18.14
CA PHE A 169 14.42 -3.40 17.22
C PHE A 169 15.86 -3.07 16.86
N ASN A 170 16.79 -3.15 17.83
CA ASN A 170 18.22 -2.93 17.55
C ASN A 170 18.78 -3.97 16.58
N SER A 171 18.31 -5.20 16.64
CA SER A 171 18.70 -6.27 15.71
C SER A 171 18.30 -5.97 14.26
N LEU A 172 17.18 -5.26 14.04
CA LEU A 172 16.83 -4.76 12.72
C LEU A 172 17.85 -3.73 12.22
N LEU A 173 18.21 -2.74 13.06
CA LEU A 173 19.21 -1.73 12.69
C LEU A 173 20.60 -2.32 12.40
N ALA A 174 20.95 -3.39 13.12
CA ALA A 174 22.24 -4.07 12.97
C ALA A 174 22.25 -5.09 11.82
N ALA A 175 21.11 -5.40 11.22
CA ALA A 175 21.04 -6.36 10.12
C ALA A 175 21.73 -5.81 8.86
N PRO A 176 22.56 -6.63 8.16
CA PRO A 176 23.14 -6.22 6.90
C PRO A 176 22.10 -5.77 5.89
N GLY A 177 22.31 -4.61 5.27
CA GLY A 177 21.39 -4.04 4.28
C GLY A 177 20.25 -3.19 4.87
N PHE A 178 20.09 -3.14 6.20
CA PHE A 178 19.06 -2.29 6.81
C PHE A 178 19.35 -0.79 6.62
N GLU A 179 20.58 -0.42 6.35
CA GLU A 179 20.99 0.96 5.99
C GLU A 179 20.17 1.52 4.82
N THR A 180 19.80 0.66 3.84
CA THR A 180 19.00 1.06 2.69
C THR A 180 17.57 1.50 3.06
N TRP A 181 17.09 1.18 4.25
CA TRP A 181 15.81 1.63 4.79
C TRP A 181 15.87 3.02 5.42
N MET A 182 17.07 3.46 5.75
CA MET A 182 17.35 4.80 6.30
C MET A 182 17.68 5.79 5.19
N ASP A 183 18.16 5.28 4.04
CA ASP A 183 18.62 6.09 2.92
C ASP A 183 17.47 6.45 1.98
N GLY A 184 17.71 7.50 1.20
CA GLY A 184 16.82 7.91 0.12
C GLY A 184 15.88 9.07 0.46
N GLU A 185 14.91 9.27 -0.41
CA GLU A 185 13.91 10.32 -0.22
C GLU A 185 12.95 9.97 0.92
N PRO A 186 12.58 10.93 1.78
CA PRO A 186 11.56 10.66 2.80
C PRO A 186 10.23 10.33 2.12
N LEU A 187 9.49 9.38 2.70
CA LEU A 187 8.14 9.04 2.25
C LEU A 187 7.22 10.27 2.46
N SER A 188 6.89 10.94 1.38
CA SER A 188 6.03 12.14 1.38
C SER A 188 5.05 12.04 0.22
N VAL A 189 3.75 12.11 0.51
CA VAL A 189 2.70 11.98 -0.50
C VAL A 189 2.78 13.10 -1.53
N ASP A 190 3.09 14.34 -1.13
CA ASP A 190 3.24 15.45 -2.08
C ASP A 190 4.35 15.18 -3.10
N ARG A 191 5.48 14.60 -2.65
CA ARG A 191 6.58 14.20 -3.55
C ARG A 191 6.24 13.00 -4.41
N LEU A 192 5.42 12.09 -3.91
CA LEU A 192 4.92 10.96 -4.70
C LEU A 192 3.93 11.40 -5.78
N LEU A 193 3.23 12.51 -5.60
CA LEU A 193 2.21 13.01 -6.53
C LEU A 193 2.75 14.08 -7.49
N HIS A 194 3.79 14.81 -7.12
CA HIS A 194 4.31 15.93 -7.90
C HIS A 194 5.83 15.88 -8.03
N ALA A 195 6.32 16.12 -9.23
CA ALA A 195 7.73 16.33 -9.50
C ALA A 195 8.17 17.74 -9.06
N ALA A 196 9.47 17.96 -8.93
CA ALA A 196 10.03 19.25 -8.52
C ALA A 196 9.71 20.40 -9.50
N ASP A 197 9.43 20.10 -10.77
CA ASP A 197 9.01 21.05 -11.82
C ASP A 197 7.49 21.29 -11.83
N GLY A 198 6.74 20.72 -10.88
CA GLY A 198 5.30 20.86 -10.73
C GLY A 198 4.45 19.94 -11.60
N ARG A 199 5.06 19.09 -12.44
CA ARG A 199 4.30 18.10 -13.21
C ARG A 199 3.72 17.01 -12.29
N PRO A 200 2.56 16.43 -12.64
CA PRO A 200 2.07 15.23 -11.98
C PRO A 200 3.14 14.12 -12.02
N ARG A 201 3.23 13.35 -10.95
CA ARG A 201 4.13 12.20 -10.87
C ARG A 201 3.34 10.89 -10.78
N VAL A 202 3.79 9.91 -11.54
CA VAL A 202 3.38 8.51 -11.42
C VAL A 202 4.49 7.80 -10.64
N SER A 203 4.24 7.61 -9.35
CA SER A 203 5.18 6.94 -8.44
C SER A 203 4.88 5.44 -8.39
N ILE A 204 5.84 4.62 -8.80
CA ILE A 204 5.75 3.17 -8.82
C ILE A 204 6.58 2.64 -7.65
N LEU A 205 5.92 2.16 -6.60
CA LEU A 205 6.60 1.51 -5.47
C LEU A 205 6.77 0.02 -5.79
N SER A 206 7.97 -0.37 -6.18
CA SER A 206 8.33 -1.76 -6.42
C SER A 206 8.76 -2.43 -5.12
N ILE A 207 7.96 -3.38 -4.64
CA ILE A 207 8.16 -4.06 -3.36
C ILE A 207 8.29 -5.58 -3.52
N ALA A 208 8.41 -6.09 -4.74
CA ALA A 208 8.47 -7.53 -5.02
C ALA A 208 9.69 -8.23 -4.41
N HIS A 209 10.78 -7.50 -4.20
CA HIS A 209 12.02 -7.98 -3.59
C HIS A 209 11.97 -8.11 -2.06
N LEU A 210 10.97 -7.49 -1.42
CA LEU A 210 10.81 -7.49 0.03
C LEU A 210 10.18 -8.79 0.54
N GLY A 211 10.52 -9.20 1.75
CA GLY A 211 9.81 -10.23 2.49
C GLY A 211 8.38 -9.81 2.89
N ASP A 212 7.54 -10.76 3.28
CA ASP A 212 6.13 -10.49 3.57
C ASP A 212 5.92 -9.45 4.70
N ARG A 213 6.75 -9.49 5.74
CA ARG A 213 6.70 -8.53 6.86
C ARG A 213 7.09 -7.13 6.42
N GLU A 214 8.14 -7.04 5.62
CA GLU A 214 8.64 -5.77 5.07
C GLU A 214 7.61 -5.16 4.11
N ARG A 215 7.02 -5.97 3.24
CA ARG A 215 5.92 -5.53 2.36
C ARG A 215 4.75 -4.99 3.16
N MET A 216 4.30 -5.72 4.18
CA MET A 216 3.21 -5.29 5.05
C MET A 216 3.54 -3.97 5.75
N PHE A 217 4.76 -3.81 6.25
CA PHE A 217 5.23 -2.57 6.86
C PHE A 217 5.17 -1.39 5.88
N VAL A 218 5.78 -1.51 4.70
CA VAL A 218 5.82 -0.43 3.69
C VAL A 218 4.41 -0.04 3.24
N VAL A 219 3.56 -1.03 2.94
CA VAL A 219 2.18 -0.75 2.49
C VAL A 219 1.37 -0.07 3.59
N SER A 220 1.46 -0.56 4.82
CA SER A 220 0.73 0.04 5.95
C SER A 220 1.17 1.48 6.19
N LEU A 221 2.47 1.74 6.09
CA LEU A 221 3.04 3.07 6.25
C LEU A 221 2.56 4.01 5.13
N LEU A 222 2.62 3.57 3.87
CA LEU A 222 2.13 4.35 2.73
C LEU A 222 0.64 4.69 2.87
N LEU A 223 -0.19 3.72 3.24
CA LEU A 223 -1.62 3.94 3.44
C LEU A 223 -1.89 4.97 4.56
N ASN A 224 -1.12 4.91 5.63
CA ASN A 224 -1.20 5.87 6.72
C ASN A 224 -0.74 7.29 6.28
N GLU A 225 0.32 7.40 5.47
CA GLU A 225 0.75 8.67 4.90
C GLU A 225 -0.30 9.27 3.95
N LEU A 226 -0.89 8.42 3.08
CA LEU A 226 -1.99 8.83 2.21
C LEU A 226 -3.20 9.33 3.01
N LEU A 227 -3.55 8.66 4.09
CA LEU A 227 -4.65 9.06 4.98
C LEU A 227 -4.34 10.41 5.66
N GLY A 228 -3.12 10.57 6.18
CA GLY A 228 -2.66 11.84 6.75
C GLY A 228 -2.71 12.98 5.75
N TRP A 229 -2.17 12.78 4.55
CA TRP A 229 -2.20 13.76 3.47
C TRP A 229 -3.64 14.11 3.06
N MET A 230 -4.48 13.10 2.84
CA MET A 230 -5.88 13.29 2.48
C MET A 230 -6.60 14.23 3.44
N ARG A 231 -6.35 14.10 4.74
CA ARG A 231 -6.96 14.95 5.78
C ARG A 231 -6.49 16.40 5.77
N THR A 232 -5.35 16.69 5.17
CA THR A 232 -4.88 18.07 4.97
C THR A 232 -5.51 18.74 3.74
N GLN A 233 -6.19 17.97 2.87
CA GLN A 233 -6.76 18.50 1.65
C GLN A 233 -8.17 19.08 1.87
N PRO A 234 -8.53 20.20 1.22
CA PRO A 234 -9.90 20.65 1.21
C PRO A 234 -10.79 19.69 0.41
N GLY A 235 -12.07 19.61 0.75
CA GLY A 235 -13.04 18.81 0.00
C GLY A 235 -13.11 19.20 -1.48
N THR A 236 -13.39 18.22 -2.35
CA THR A 236 -13.51 18.45 -3.80
C THR A 236 -14.36 17.37 -4.47
N THR A 237 -14.94 17.71 -5.63
CA THR A 237 -15.60 16.73 -6.53
C THR A 237 -14.69 16.24 -7.64
N SER A 238 -13.48 16.81 -7.78
CA SER A 238 -12.51 16.45 -8.82
C SER A 238 -11.48 15.46 -8.28
N LEU A 239 -11.00 14.56 -9.15
CA LEU A 239 -9.92 13.64 -8.83
C LEU A 239 -8.59 14.40 -8.70
N ARG A 240 -7.93 14.29 -7.56
CA ARG A 240 -6.60 14.85 -7.28
C ARG A 240 -5.50 13.82 -7.41
N ALA A 241 -5.76 12.64 -6.86
CA ALA A 241 -4.79 11.56 -6.82
C ALA A 241 -5.48 10.23 -7.04
N LEU A 242 -4.75 9.27 -7.61
CA LEU A 242 -5.18 7.90 -7.78
C LEU A 242 -4.19 6.98 -7.08
N PHE A 243 -4.67 6.24 -6.09
CA PHE A 243 -3.94 5.13 -5.48
C PHE A 243 -4.32 3.84 -6.22
N TYR A 244 -3.35 3.22 -6.87
CA TYR A 244 -3.49 1.92 -7.52
C TYR A 244 -2.74 0.86 -6.72
N MET A 245 -3.40 -0.24 -6.40
CA MET A 245 -2.76 -1.38 -5.77
C MET A 245 -3.04 -2.64 -6.59
N ASP A 246 -1.97 -3.18 -7.17
CA ASP A 246 -2.01 -4.46 -7.85
C ASP A 246 -1.85 -5.59 -6.82
N GLU A 247 -2.61 -6.66 -6.99
CA GLU A 247 -2.66 -7.82 -6.10
C GLU A 247 -2.83 -7.44 -4.63
N VAL A 248 -4.03 -6.93 -4.29
CA VAL A 248 -4.39 -6.54 -2.90
C VAL A 248 -4.51 -7.72 -1.93
N PHE A 249 -4.32 -8.94 -2.44
CA PHE A 249 -4.29 -10.18 -1.66
C PHE A 249 -3.35 -10.07 -0.44
N GLY A 250 -3.83 -10.52 0.73
CA GLY A 250 -3.08 -10.46 1.99
C GLY A 250 -3.16 -9.12 2.73
N TYR A 251 -3.46 -8.01 2.05
CA TYR A 251 -3.57 -6.69 2.68
C TYR A 251 -4.99 -6.34 3.13
N PHE A 252 -5.98 -7.04 2.59
CA PHE A 252 -7.40 -6.79 2.85
C PHE A 252 -8.22 -8.07 3.07
N PRO A 253 -7.78 -8.97 3.98
CA PRO A 253 -8.44 -10.25 4.19
C PRO A 253 -9.76 -10.11 4.94
N PRO A 254 -10.72 -11.07 4.77
CA PRO A 254 -12.03 -10.99 5.38
C PRO A 254 -12.03 -11.13 6.92
N VAL A 255 -11.11 -11.92 7.47
CA VAL A 255 -11.10 -12.27 8.91
C VAL A 255 -9.92 -11.63 9.64
N ALA A 256 -8.70 -11.81 9.15
CA ALA A 256 -7.51 -11.22 9.77
C ALA A 256 -7.54 -9.69 9.70
N ASN A 257 -6.86 -9.04 10.63
CA ASN A 257 -6.76 -7.59 10.72
C ASN A 257 -5.30 -7.14 10.62
N PRO A 258 -4.66 -7.30 9.43
CA PRO A 258 -3.32 -6.75 9.25
C PRO A 258 -3.33 -5.22 9.36
N PRO A 259 -2.17 -4.59 9.68
CA PRO A 259 -2.09 -3.15 9.89
C PRO A 259 -2.44 -2.31 8.64
N SER A 260 -2.49 -2.92 7.45
CA SER A 260 -2.94 -2.28 6.21
C SER A 260 -4.46 -2.15 6.10
N LYS A 261 -5.23 -2.99 6.80
CA LYS A 261 -6.69 -3.13 6.58
C LYS A 261 -7.47 -1.90 7.01
N ALA A 262 -7.25 -1.41 8.22
CA ALA A 262 -7.99 -0.27 8.76
C ALA A 262 -7.75 1.03 7.95
N PRO A 263 -6.50 1.45 7.65
CA PRO A 263 -6.29 2.63 6.82
C PRO A 263 -6.83 2.48 5.40
N LEU A 264 -6.77 1.30 4.80
CA LEU A 264 -7.36 1.05 3.48
C LEU A 264 -8.88 1.19 3.49
N LEU A 265 -9.56 0.64 4.51
CA LEU A 265 -11.00 0.82 4.71
C LEU A 265 -11.38 2.29 4.83
N THR A 266 -10.61 3.07 5.59
CA THR A 266 -10.85 4.50 5.78
C THR A 266 -10.67 5.28 4.49
N LEU A 267 -9.64 4.96 3.70
CA LEU A 267 -9.44 5.56 2.37
C LEU A 267 -10.60 5.24 1.42
N LEU A 268 -11.07 3.99 1.37
CA LEU A 268 -12.23 3.59 0.53
C LEU A 268 -13.51 4.33 0.93
N LYS A 269 -13.73 4.56 2.22
CA LYS A 269 -14.92 5.26 2.73
C LYS A 269 -14.89 6.76 2.49
N GLN A 270 -13.73 7.38 2.61
CA GLN A 270 -13.61 8.83 2.75
C GLN A 270 -12.86 9.50 1.59
N GLY A 271 -12.05 8.76 0.85
CA GLY A 271 -11.16 9.29 -0.17
C GLY A 271 -11.87 10.15 -1.22
N ARG A 272 -13.08 9.73 -1.63
CA ARG A 272 -13.88 10.46 -2.62
C ARG A 272 -14.12 11.92 -2.25
N ALA A 273 -14.42 12.21 -0.98
CA ALA A 273 -14.70 13.57 -0.52
C ALA A 273 -13.50 14.52 -0.65
N PHE A 274 -12.28 13.95 -0.68
CA PHE A 274 -11.01 14.69 -0.79
C PHE A 274 -10.34 14.54 -2.17
N GLY A 275 -11.02 13.90 -3.12
CA GLY A 275 -10.51 13.72 -4.47
C GLY A 275 -9.46 12.60 -4.59
N LEU A 276 -9.38 11.69 -3.63
CA LEU A 276 -8.54 10.50 -3.70
C LEU A 276 -9.35 9.32 -4.25
N GLY A 277 -8.99 8.82 -5.44
CA GLY A 277 -9.50 7.59 -6.01
C GLY A 277 -8.67 6.39 -5.56
N CYS A 278 -9.33 5.25 -5.30
CA CYS A 278 -8.66 3.99 -5.01
C CYS A 278 -9.06 2.96 -6.07
N LEU A 279 -8.05 2.36 -6.71
CA LEU A 279 -8.22 1.27 -7.67
C LEU A 279 -7.47 0.05 -7.14
N LEU A 280 -8.20 -1.00 -6.80
CA LEU A 280 -7.66 -2.23 -6.26
C LEU A 280 -7.83 -3.35 -7.28
N ALA A 281 -6.78 -4.13 -7.52
CA ALA A 281 -6.82 -5.29 -8.38
C ALA A 281 -6.45 -6.56 -7.62
N THR A 282 -7.06 -7.68 -7.98
CA THR A 282 -6.71 -9.00 -7.46
C THR A 282 -7.09 -10.11 -8.43
N GLN A 283 -6.35 -11.21 -8.37
CA GLN A 283 -6.69 -12.46 -9.01
C GLN A 283 -7.39 -13.43 -8.06
N ASN A 284 -7.41 -13.13 -6.75
CA ASN A 284 -7.97 -13.98 -5.69
C ASN A 284 -9.16 -13.31 -4.99
N PRO A 285 -10.33 -13.25 -5.63
CA PRO A 285 -11.47 -12.53 -5.08
C PRO A 285 -12.02 -13.14 -3.78
N VAL A 286 -11.80 -14.45 -3.53
CA VAL A 286 -12.29 -15.14 -2.33
C VAL A 286 -11.68 -14.58 -1.05
N ASP A 287 -10.46 -14.09 -1.12
CA ASP A 287 -9.67 -13.68 0.04
C ASP A 287 -9.78 -12.18 0.36
N LEU A 288 -10.82 -11.51 -0.17
CA LEU A 288 -11.08 -10.10 0.10
C LEU A 288 -12.21 -9.89 1.12
N ASP A 289 -12.11 -8.79 1.87
CA ASP A 289 -13.19 -8.34 2.75
C ASP A 289 -14.29 -7.61 1.95
N TYR A 290 -15.28 -8.35 1.51
CA TYR A 290 -16.40 -7.81 0.73
C TYR A 290 -17.26 -6.79 1.49
N LYS A 291 -17.31 -6.87 2.82
CA LYS A 291 -18.01 -5.85 3.63
C LYS A 291 -17.31 -4.50 3.52
N GLY A 292 -15.98 -4.51 3.44
CA GLY A 292 -15.22 -3.30 3.19
C GLY A 292 -15.35 -2.80 1.75
N LEU A 293 -15.41 -3.72 0.77
CA LEU A 293 -15.56 -3.39 -0.64
C LEU A 293 -16.95 -2.85 -1.01
N SER A 294 -17.96 -2.97 -0.15
CA SER A 294 -19.27 -2.32 -0.38
C SER A 294 -19.19 -0.79 -0.51
N ASN A 295 -18.06 -0.19 -0.11
CA ASN A 295 -17.80 1.24 -0.32
C ASN A 295 -17.18 1.57 -1.70
N THR A 296 -16.90 0.56 -2.54
CA THR A 296 -16.42 0.79 -3.90
C THR A 296 -17.60 0.94 -4.86
N GLY A 297 -17.58 2.04 -5.64
CA GLY A 297 -18.70 2.35 -6.55
C GLY A 297 -18.69 1.55 -7.85
N THR A 298 -17.51 1.09 -8.32
CA THR A 298 -17.36 0.43 -9.62
C THR A 298 -16.58 -0.87 -9.47
N TRP A 299 -17.09 -1.92 -10.08
CA TRP A 299 -16.49 -3.25 -10.11
C TRP A 299 -16.24 -3.69 -11.54
N TRP A 300 -15.02 -4.08 -11.86
CA TRP A 300 -14.66 -4.72 -13.12
C TRP A 300 -14.33 -6.18 -12.89
N LEU A 301 -15.17 -7.05 -13.40
CA LEU A 301 -15.08 -8.49 -13.20
C LEU A 301 -14.65 -9.16 -14.50
N GLY A 302 -13.45 -9.69 -14.51
CA GLY A 302 -12.95 -10.53 -15.58
C GLY A 302 -13.46 -11.97 -15.47
N ARG A 303 -12.99 -12.85 -16.37
CA ARG A 303 -13.29 -14.26 -16.33
C ARG A 303 -12.78 -14.90 -15.02
N LEU A 304 -13.69 -15.53 -14.28
CA LEU A 304 -13.37 -16.30 -13.08
C LEU A 304 -13.26 -17.80 -13.41
N GLN A 305 -12.29 -18.48 -12.84
CA GLN A 305 -11.98 -19.86 -13.17
C GLN A 305 -12.77 -20.89 -12.34
N THR A 306 -13.06 -20.56 -11.06
CA THR A 306 -13.68 -21.51 -10.14
C THR A 306 -15.10 -21.09 -9.78
N GLU A 307 -15.98 -22.07 -9.50
CA GLU A 307 -17.33 -21.80 -9.02
C GLU A 307 -17.33 -21.10 -7.64
N ARG A 308 -16.29 -21.38 -6.82
CA ARG A 308 -16.12 -20.73 -5.52
C ARG A 308 -15.86 -19.24 -5.67
N ASP A 309 -14.99 -18.84 -6.60
CA ASP A 309 -14.71 -17.43 -6.89
C ASP A 309 -15.97 -16.71 -7.40
N LYS A 310 -16.71 -17.35 -8.31
CA LYS A 310 -17.98 -16.81 -8.83
C LYS A 310 -19.00 -16.61 -7.72
N ALA A 311 -19.23 -17.63 -6.90
CA ALA A 311 -20.18 -17.55 -5.79
C ALA A 311 -19.82 -16.40 -4.85
N ARG A 312 -18.54 -16.26 -4.50
CA ARG A 312 -18.04 -15.23 -3.59
C ARG A 312 -18.20 -13.82 -4.16
N VAL A 313 -17.87 -13.64 -5.45
CA VAL A 313 -18.06 -12.35 -6.15
C VAL A 313 -19.53 -11.99 -6.25
N LEU A 314 -20.40 -12.95 -6.55
CA LEU A 314 -21.84 -12.73 -6.60
C LEU A 314 -22.41 -12.32 -5.24
N ASP A 315 -21.96 -12.95 -4.15
CA ASP A 315 -22.37 -12.56 -2.78
C ASP A 315 -21.94 -11.11 -2.46
N GLY A 316 -20.73 -10.73 -2.87
CA GLY A 316 -20.21 -9.38 -2.70
C GLY A 316 -20.99 -8.33 -3.49
N LEU A 317 -21.28 -8.62 -4.76
CA LEU A 317 -22.09 -7.74 -5.63
C LEU A 317 -23.52 -7.58 -5.12
N GLU A 318 -24.15 -8.68 -4.72
CA GLU A 318 -25.51 -8.67 -4.18
C GLU A 318 -25.60 -7.77 -2.94
N GLY A 319 -24.59 -7.88 -2.05
CA GLY A 319 -24.46 -6.99 -0.89
C GLY A 319 -24.28 -5.52 -1.25
N ALA A 320 -23.46 -5.22 -2.26
CA ALA A 320 -23.22 -3.86 -2.72
C ALA A 320 -24.46 -3.25 -3.41
N VAL A 321 -25.11 -3.98 -4.33
CA VAL A 321 -26.32 -3.54 -5.04
C VAL A 321 -27.50 -3.41 -4.09
N GLY A 322 -27.67 -4.37 -3.16
CA GLY A 322 -28.74 -4.32 -2.15
C GLY A 322 -28.65 -3.09 -1.25
N SER A 323 -27.42 -2.66 -0.90
CA SER A 323 -27.19 -1.42 -0.16
C SER A 323 -27.55 -0.15 -0.94
N ALA A 324 -27.51 -0.22 -2.27
CA ALA A 324 -27.90 0.87 -3.18
C ALA A 324 -29.40 0.83 -3.59
N GLY A 325 -30.18 -0.16 -3.13
CA GLY A 325 -31.60 -0.30 -3.47
C GLY A 325 -31.86 -0.80 -4.90
N GLY A 326 -30.87 -1.38 -5.56
CA GLY A 326 -30.94 -1.93 -6.90
C GLY A 326 -31.50 -3.37 -6.94
N ALA A 327 -32.05 -3.79 -8.10
CA ALA A 327 -32.38 -5.18 -8.35
C ALA A 327 -31.15 -5.96 -8.83
N PHE A 328 -30.88 -7.09 -8.22
CA PHE A 328 -29.75 -7.96 -8.54
C PHE A 328 -30.21 -9.29 -9.13
N ASP A 329 -29.95 -9.53 -10.42
CA ASP A 329 -30.22 -10.83 -11.07
C ASP A 329 -28.96 -11.72 -11.00
N ARG A 330 -28.86 -12.47 -9.91
CA ARG A 330 -27.75 -13.40 -9.64
C ARG A 330 -27.55 -14.42 -10.75
N ALA A 331 -28.67 -14.93 -11.36
CA ALA A 331 -28.58 -15.96 -12.39
C ALA A 331 -28.04 -15.39 -13.71
N LEU A 332 -28.49 -14.20 -14.09
CA LEU A 332 -27.99 -13.50 -15.28
C LEU A 332 -26.50 -13.17 -15.15
N ILE A 333 -26.11 -12.56 -14.04
CA ILE A 333 -24.71 -12.15 -13.82
C ILE A 333 -23.83 -13.40 -13.74
N GLY A 334 -24.24 -14.46 -13.06
CA GLY A 334 -23.48 -15.72 -12.99
C GLY A 334 -23.26 -16.35 -14.37
N ARG A 335 -24.28 -16.37 -15.24
CA ARG A 335 -24.13 -16.83 -16.64
C ARG A 335 -23.19 -15.92 -17.44
N THR A 336 -23.31 -14.62 -17.27
CA THR A 336 -22.44 -13.64 -17.95
C THR A 336 -20.98 -13.86 -17.56
N LEU A 337 -20.68 -13.95 -16.26
CA LEU A 337 -19.30 -14.20 -15.77
C LEU A 337 -18.70 -15.51 -16.30
N SER A 338 -19.53 -16.55 -16.44
CA SER A 338 -19.09 -17.85 -17.00
C SER A 338 -18.80 -17.78 -18.49
N GLY A 339 -19.46 -16.88 -19.23
CA GLY A 339 -19.31 -16.69 -20.67
C GLY A 339 -18.24 -15.69 -21.08
N LEU A 340 -17.58 -14.99 -20.14
CA LEU A 340 -16.57 -14.00 -20.46
C LEU A 340 -15.36 -14.62 -21.14
N SER A 341 -14.94 -14.03 -22.24
CA SER A 341 -13.66 -14.33 -22.91
C SER A 341 -12.50 -13.62 -22.22
N SER A 342 -11.28 -14.01 -22.57
CA SER A 342 -10.07 -13.31 -22.11
C SER A 342 -10.13 -11.82 -22.49
N ARG A 343 -9.79 -10.93 -21.55
CA ARG A 343 -9.77 -9.46 -21.71
C ARG A 343 -11.15 -8.80 -21.92
N ILE A 344 -12.23 -9.53 -21.67
CA ILE A 344 -13.58 -8.96 -21.60
C ILE A 344 -14.01 -8.91 -20.13
N PHE A 345 -14.57 -7.78 -19.73
CA PHE A 345 -14.95 -7.52 -18.35
C PHE A 345 -16.43 -7.12 -18.26
N LEU A 346 -17.08 -7.62 -17.24
CA LEU A 346 -18.35 -7.08 -16.78
C LEU A 346 -18.09 -5.89 -15.88
N MET A 347 -18.65 -4.73 -16.21
CA MET A 347 -18.61 -3.55 -15.35
C MET A 347 -19.94 -3.41 -14.61
N ASN A 348 -19.86 -3.30 -13.29
CA ASN A 348 -20.97 -2.92 -12.42
C ASN A 348 -20.64 -1.59 -11.76
N ASN A 349 -21.55 -0.62 -11.84
CA ASN A 349 -21.39 0.73 -11.32
C ASN A 349 -22.63 1.17 -10.55
#